data_c43fc702415220e4a5abbcc266a3ec45
#
_entry.id   c43fc702415220e4a5abbcc266a3ec45
#
_cell.length_a   1.000
_cell.length_b   1.000
_cell.length_c   1.000
_cell.angle_alpha   90.00
_cell.angle_beta   90.00
_cell.angle_gamma   90.00
#
_symmetry.space_group_name_H-M   'P 1'
#
loop_
_entity.id
_entity.type
_entity.pdbx_description
1 polymer ?
#
loop_
_entity_poly.entity_id
_entity_poly.type
_entity_poly.pdbx_seq_one_letter_code
_entity_poly.pdbx_strand_id
1 'polypeptide(L)'
;MAGRGKSLGSAAPKKATSRSSKAGLQFPVGRIARFLKTGKYAERVGGGAPVYLAAVLEYLAAEVLELAGNAARDNKKTRVVPRHIQLAVRNDEELSKLLGSVTIANGGVMPNIHAHLLPKKAGSAASSKVGDDN
;
A
#
# COMPACT_ATOMS: atom_id res chain seq x y z
N MET A 1 -49.21 44.57 -1.01
CA MET A 1 -48.95 43.21 -1.40
C MET A 1 -47.50 42.91 -1.18
N ALA A 2 -47.23 42.33 -0.08
CA ALA A 2 -45.85 42.03 0.26
C ALA A 2 -45.39 40.79 -0.43
N GLY A 3 -44.63 40.90 -1.45
CA GLY A 3 -43.89 39.82 -2.02
C GLY A 3 -42.76 39.41 -1.06
N ARG A 4 -42.99 38.33 -0.33
CA ARG A 4 -42.05 37.85 0.54
C ARG A 4 -41.07 36.96 -0.11
N GLY A 5 -40.08 37.49 -0.64
CA GLY A 5 -38.89 36.72 -0.99
C GLY A 5 -38.31 36.09 0.28
N LYS A 6 -38.64 34.88 0.50
CA LYS A 6 -37.91 34.11 1.46
C LYS A 6 -36.56 33.82 0.90
N SER A 7 -35.58 34.58 1.27
CA SER A 7 -34.24 34.05 1.18
C SER A 7 -34.19 32.93 2.19
N LEU A 8 -34.37 31.76 1.71
CA LEU A 8 -33.93 30.61 2.42
C LEU A 8 -32.43 30.76 2.61
N GLY A 9 -32.07 31.18 3.79
CA GLY A 9 -30.68 31.14 4.15
C GLY A 9 -30.15 29.79 3.72
N SER A 10 -29.32 29.79 2.72
CA SER A 10 -28.60 28.59 2.36
C SER A 10 -27.82 28.18 3.59
N ALA A 11 -28.35 27.23 4.33
CA ALA A 11 -27.55 26.54 5.29
C ALA A 11 -26.33 26.05 4.52
N ALA A 12 -25.17 26.49 4.95
CA ALA A 12 -23.93 25.97 4.39
C ALA A 12 -24.06 24.45 4.28
N PRO A 13 -23.85 23.87 3.09
CA PRO A 13 -24.01 22.43 2.95
C PRO A 13 -23.18 21.76 4.02
N LYS A 14 -23.80 20.96 4.84
CA LYS A 14 -23.07 20.13 5.80
C LYS A 14 -22.06 19.32 5.01
N LYS A 15 -20.79 19.54 5.32
CA LYS A 15 -19.73 18.73 4.75
C LYS A 15 -20.10 17.26 4.97
N ALA A 16 -20.38 16.56 3.91
CA ALA A 16 -20.68 15.15 3.99
C ALA A 16 -19.46 14.43 4.59
N THR A 17 -19.69 13.70 5.68
CA THR A 17 -18.64 12.90 6.30
C THR A 17 -18.46 11.63 5.49
N SER A 18 -17.26 11.37 5.00
CA SER A 18 -16.97 10.17 4.25
C SER A 18 -17.04 8.93 5.15
N ARG A 19 -17.31 7.79 4.55
CA ARG A 19 -17.28 6.51 5.28
C ARG A 19 -15.86 6.22 5.81
N SER A 20 -14.82 6.63 5.07
CA SER A 20 -13.43 6.54 5.51
C SER A 20 -13.18 7.33 6.78
N SER A 21 -13.65 8.58 6.85
CA SER A 21 -13.54 9.39 8.06
C SER A 21 -14.23 8.75 9.25
N LYS A 22 -15.43 8.22 9.03
CA LYS A 22 -16.19 7.55 10.11
C LYS A 22 -15.46 6.33 10.64
N ALA A 23 -14.72 5.62 9.79
CA ALA A 23 -13.95 4.45 10.15
C ALA A 23 -12.54 4.77 10.65
N GLY A 24 -12.12 6.04 10.57
CA GLY A 24 -10.75 6.43 10.91
C GLY A 24 -9.72 5.97 9.91
N LEU A 25 -10.11 5.77 8.66
CA LEU A 25 -9.25 5.26 7.61
C LEU A 25 -8.88 6.34 6.60
N GLN A 26 -7.71 6.19 6.00
CA GLN A 26 -7.26 7.01 4.88
C GLN A 26 -7.72 6.43 3.53
N PHE A 27 -7.83 5.10 3.44
CA PHE A 27 -8.25 4.43 2.21
C PHE A 27 -9.73 4.66 1.91
N PRO A 28 -10.10 4.73 0.63
CA PRO A 28 -11.44 5.16 0.22
C PRO A 28 -12.46 4.04 0.34
N VAL A 29 -13.18 3.98 1.43
CA VAL A 29 -14.21 2.97 1.69
C VAL A 29 -15.31 3.01 0.63
N GLY A 30 -15.77 4.20 0.23
CA GLY A 30 -16.82 4.34 -0.77
C GLY A 30 -16.43 3.80 -2.14
N ARG A 31 -15.19 4.04 -2.54
CA ARG A 31 -14.67 3.52 -3.81
C ARG A 31 -14.55 2.00 -3.79
N ILE A 32 -14.07 1.46 -2.69
CA ILE A 32 -13.95 0.01 -2.52
C ILE A 32 -15.33 -0.64 -2.52
N ALA A 33 -16.32 -0.02 -1.88
CA ALA A 33 -17.71 -0.48 -1.92
C ALA A 33 -18.22 -0.56 -3.37
N ARG A 34 -17.93 0.45 -4.16
CA ARG A 34 -18.30 0.47 -5.58
C ARG A 34 -17.64 -0.65 -6.37
N PHE A 35 -16.35 -0.88 -6.17
CA PHE A 35 -15.64 -1.99 -6.82
C PHE A 35 -16.22 -3.34 -6.46
N LEU A 36 -16.55 -3.55 -5.20
CA LEU A 36 -17.15 -4.79 -4.73
C LEU A 36 -18.51 -5.03 -5.39
N LYS A 37 -19.31 -3.98 -5.57
CA LYS A 37 -20.63 -4.10 -6.21
C LYS A 37 -20.54 -4.35 -7.70
N THR A 38 -19.59 -3.70 -8.38
CA THR A 38 -19.47 -3.82 -9.84
C THR A 38 -18.67 -5.05 -10.27
N GLY A 39 -17.85 -5.62 -9.39
CA GLY A 39 -16.95 -6.72 -9.71
C GLY A 39 -17.61 -8.10 -9.78
N LYS A 40 -18.89 -8.21 -9.48
CA LYS A 40 -19.65 -9.47 -9.50
C LYS A 40 -19.03 -10.59 -8.68
N TYR A 41 -18.44 -10.24 -7.56
CA TYR A 41 -17.84 -11.21 -6.64
C TYR A 41 -18.90 -11.99 -5.86
N ALA A 42 -20.03 -11.34 -5.60
CA ALA A 42 -21.17 -11.92 -4.91
C ALA A 42 -22.43 -11.17 -5.32
N GLU A 43 -23.59 -11.76 -5.05
CA GLU A 43 -24.88 -11.10 -5.33
C GLU A 43 -25.07 -9.86 -4.44
N ARG A 44 -24.62 -9.93 -3.20
CA ARG A 44 -24.79 -8.86 -2.23
C ARG A 44 -23.49 -8.62 -1.49
N VAL A 45 -23.28 -7.37 -1.06
CA VAL A 45 -22.11 -6.95 -0.30
C VAL A 45 -22.58 -6.28 0.99
N GLY A 46 -22.21 -6.82 2.12
CA GLY A 46 -22.56 -6.24 3.43
C GLY A 46 -21.88 -4.90 3.64
N GLY A 47 -22.52 -4.04 4.42
CA GLY A 47 -22.02 -2.67 4.66
C GLY A 47 -20.65 -2.60 5.32
N GLY A 48 -20.31 -3.59 6.13
CA GLY A 48 -18.99 -3.66 6.80
C GLY A 48 -17.87 -4.20 5.93
N ALA A 49 -18.18 -4.89 4.83
CA ALA A 49 -17.16 -5.51 3.99
C ALA A 49 -16.19 -4.50 3.37
N PRO A 50 -16.65 -3.40 2.76
CA PRO A 50 -15.72 -2.41 2.22
C PRO A 50 -14.91 -1.69 3.29
N VAL A 51 -15.44 -1.51 4.49
CA VAL A 51 -14.69 -0.92 5.61
C VAL A 51 -13.56 -1.85 6.03
N TYR A 52 -13.86 -3.12 6.21
CA TYR A 52 -12.84 -4.10 6.59
C TYR A 52 -11.76 -4.23 5.50
N LEU A 53 -12.17 -4.32 4.25
CA LEU A 53 -11.22 -4.42 3.13
C LEU A 53 -10.33 -3.18 3.02
N ALA A 54 -10.92 -1.99 3.17
CA ALA A 54 -10.15 -0.75 3.19
C ALA A 54 -9.12 -0.73 4.32
N ALA A 55 -9.50 -1.21 5.51
CA ALA A 55 -8.59 -1.31 6.65
C ALA A 55 -7.43 -2.28 6.37
N VAL A 56 -7.72 -3.42 5.78
CA VAL A 56 -6.68 -4.39 5.39
C VAL A 56 -5.72 -3.81 4.38
N LEU A 57 -6.24 -3.14 3.34
CA LEU A 57 -5.41 -2.52 2.31
C LEU A 57 -4.55 -1.39 2.88
N GLU A 58 -5.11 -0.58 3.77
CA GLU A 58 -4.37 0.48 4.44
C GLU A 58 -3.24 -0.09 5.30
N TYR A 59 -3.52 -1.14 6.06
CA TYR A 59 -2.51 -1.82 6.86
C TYR A 59 -1.37 -2.38 5.98
N LEU A 60 -1.72 -3.06 4.90
CA LEU A 60 -0.72 -3.60 3.97
C LEU A 60 0.13 -2.50 3.33
N ALA A 61 -0.51 -1.42 2.90
CA ALA A 61 0.20 -0.28 2.32
C ALA A 61 1.16 0.35 3.34
N ALA A 62 0.72 0.53 4.58
CA ALA A 62 1.55 1.07 5.65
C ALA A 62 2.77 0.18 5.92
N GLU A 63 2.58 -1.13 5.95
CA GLU A 63 3.65 -2.10 6.15
C GLU A 63 4.68 -2.04 5.02
N VAL A 64 4.22 -2.04 3.77
CA VAL A 64 5.10 -1.91 2.61
C VAL A 64 5.88 -0.60 2.66
N LEU A 65 5.21 0.51 2.99
CA LEU A 65 5.85 1.82 3.05
C LEU A 65 6.88 1.93 4.17
N GLU A 66 6.61 1.32 5.32
CA GLU A 66 7.58 1.28 6.41
C GLU A 66 8.86 0.56 6.00
N LEU A 67 8.72 -0.61 5.40
CA LEU A 67 9.87 -1.40 4.94
C LEU A 67 10.58 -0.74 3.78
N ALA A 68 9.84 -0.11 2.86
CA ALA A 68 10.44 0.64 1.76
C ALA A 68 11.19 1.88 2.26
N GLY A 69 10.67 2.54 3.30
CA GLY A 69 11.37 3.64 3.96
C GLY A 69 12.66 3.20 4.60
N ASN A 70 12.67 2.02 5.23
CA ASN A 70 13.88 1.43 5.78
C ASN A 70 14.90 1.12 4.67
N ALA A 71 14.44 0.55 3.57
CA ALA A 71 15.31 0.26 2.41
C ALA A 71 15.92 1.53 1.83
N ALA A 72 15.14 2.61 1.74
CA ALA A 72 15.65 3.90 1.28
C ALA A 72 16.73 4.45 2.21
N ARG A 73 16.51 4.39 3.52
CA ARG A 73 17.49 4.83 4.52
C ARG A 73 18.76 4.01 4.46
N ASP A 74 18.65 2.71 4.34
CA ASP A 74 19.80 1.82 4.21
C ASP A 74 20.62 2.15 2.94
N ASN A 75 19.94 2.61 1.91
CA ASN A 75 20.55 3.06 0.66
C ASN A 75 20.95 4.54 0.69
N LYS A 76 20.88 5.18 1.85
CA LYS A 76 21.21 6.60 2.06
C LYS A 76 20.41 7.55 1.16
N LYS A 77 19.16 7.22 0.91
CA LYS A 77 18.24 8.04 0.12
C LYS A 77 17.15 8.62 1.01
N THR A 78 16.72 9.82 0.67
CA THR A 78 15.62 10.51 1.36
C THR A 78 14.28 10.32 0.64
N ARG A 79 14.32 9.76 -0.56
CA ARG A 79 13.14 9.54 -1.39
C ARG A 79 12.91 8.05 -1.58
N VAL A 80 11.68 7.62 -1.33
CA VAL A 80 11.27 6.25 -1.65
C VAL A 80 10.97 6.17 -3.15
N VAL A 81 11.62 5.26 -3.83
CA VAL A 81 11.44 5.01 -5.26
C VAL A 81 10.97 3.56 -5.46
N PRO A 82 10.45 3.19 -6.65
CA PRO A 82 9.97 1.82 -6.88
C PRO A 82 10.97 0.72 -6.51
N ARG A 83 12.26 0.97 -6.68
CA ARG A 83 13.30 0.03 -6.26
C ARG A 83 13.21 -0.31 -4.77
N HIS A 84 12.95 0.69 -3.93
CA HIS A 84 12.85 0.49 -2.49
C HIS A 84 11.62 -0.35 -2.13
N ILE A 85 10.52 -0.15 -2.85
CA ILE A 85 9.31 -0.95 -2.66
C ILE A 85 9.57 -2.40 -3.06
N GLN A 86 10.25 -2.62 -4.16
CA GLN A 86 10.61 -3.97 -4.60
C GLN A 86 11.52 -4.67 -3.61
N LEU A 87 12.54 -3.98 -3.10
CA LEU A 87 13.43 -4.53 -2.09
C LEU A 87 12.66 -4.90 -0.82
N ALA A 88 11.75 -4.02 -0.38
CA ALA A 88 10.92 -4.27 0.79
C ALA A 88 10.07 -5.54 0.61
N VAL A 89 9.40 -5.69 -0.53
CA VAL A 89 8.55 -6.85 -0.81
C VAL A 89 9.38 -8.12 -0.91
N ARG A 90 10.49 -8.09 -1.62
CA ARG A 90 11.31 -9.28 -1.86
C ARG A 90 12.04 -9.76 -0.62
N ASN A 91 12.41 -8.84 0.27
CA ASN A 91 13.16 -9.19 1.49
C ASN A 91 12.26 -9.56 2.66
N ASP A 92 10.97 -9.30 2.59
CA ASP A 92 10.02 -9.70 3.62
C ASP A 92 9.38 -11.03 3.22
N GLU A 93 9.41 -11.99 4.13
CA GLU A 93 8.90 -13.34 3.85
C GLU A 93 7.41 -13.34 3.56
N GLU A 94 6.62 -12.63 4.35
CA GLU A 94 5.17 -12.59 4.20
C GLU A 94 4.74 -11.79 2.96
N LEU A 95 5.33 -10.62 2.75
CA LEU A 95 5.07 -9.82 1.55
C LEU A 95 5.53 -10.54 0.29
N SER A 96 6.64 -11.26 0.36
CA SER A 96 7.13 -12.05 -0.78
C SER A 96 6.17 -13.17 -1.15
N LYS A 97 5.55 -13.81 -0.17
CA LYS A 97 4.51 -14.83 -0.44
C LYS A 97 3.30 -14.24 -1.13
N LEU A 98 2.89 -13.04 -0.71
CA LEU A 98 1.72 -12.36 -1.26
C LEU A 98 1.97 -11.73 -2.62
N LEU A 99 3.09 -11.05 -2.78
CA LEU A 99 3.40 -10.18 -3.93
C LEU A 99 4.66 -10.59 -4.70
N GLY A 100 5.27 -11.72 -4.36
CA GLY A 100 6.54 -12.13 -4.95
C GLY A 100 6.52 -12.32 -6.46
N SER A 101 5.36 -12.66 -7.02
CA SER A 101 5.17 -12.83 -8.47
C SER A 101 4.81 -11.52 -9.19
N VAL A 102 4.57 -10.46 -8.46
CA VAL A 102 4.18 -9.17 -9.04
C VAL A 102 5.42 -8.45 -9.55
N THR A 103 5.35 -7.95 -10.79
CA THR A 103 6.41 -7.16 -11.39
C THR A 103 6.16 -5.68 -11.10
N ILE A 104 7.15 -5.02 -10.54
CA ILE A 104 7.09 -3.59 -10.24
C ILE A 104 7.88 -2.83 -11.31
N ALA A 105 7.22 -1.96 -12.06
CA ALA A 105 7.86 -1.15 -13.08
C ALA A 105 8.96 -0.28 -12.44
N ASN A 106 10.13 -0.25 -13.05
CA ASN A 106 11.30 0.48 -12.54
C ASN A 106 11.79 0.00 -11.16
N GLY A 107 11.37 -1.20 -10.75
CA GLY A 107 11.80 -1.79 -9.47
C GLY A 107 13.21 -2.36 -9.52
N GLY A 108 13.73 -2.59 -10.71
CA GLY A 108 15.04 -3.19 -10.90
C GLY A 108 15.03 -4.71 -10.69
N VAL A 109 16.18 -5.29 -10.88
CA VAL A 109 16.40 -6.72 -10.66
C VAL A 109 16.89 -6.92 -9.23
N MET A 110 16.35 -7.94 -8.55
CA MET A 110 16.82 -8.29 -7.22
C MET A 110 18.26 -8.81 -7.32
N PRO A 111 19.15 -8.38 -6.43
CA PRO A 111 20.47 -8.97 -6.35
C PRO A 111 20.32 -10.38 -5.80
N ASN A 112 20.26 -11.36 -6.70
CA ASN A 112 20.14 -12.76 -6.35
C ASN A 112 21.29 -13.53 -6.98
N ILE A 113 22.31 -13.76 -6.20
CA ILE A 113 23.45 -14.60 -6.62
C ILE A 113 23.18 -15.99 -6.08
N HIS A 114 23.09 -16.97 -6.98
CA HIS A 114 23.00 -18.35 -6.57
C HIS A 114 24.16 -18.73 -5.66
N ALA A 115 23.89 -19.46 -4.58
CA ALA A 115 24.87 -19.83 -3.58
C ALA A 115 26.10 -20.52 -4.16
N HIS A 116 25.95 -21.29 -5.22
CA HIS A 116 27.07 -21.98 -5.88
C HIS A 116 27.91 -21.06 -6.78
N LEU A 117 27.45 -19.86 -7.07
CA LEU A 117 28.23 -18.84 -7.79
C LEU A 117 28.99 -17.91 -6.87
N LEU A 118 28.69 -17.99 -5.56
CA LEU A 118 29.40 -17.19 -4.58
C LEU A 118 30.75 -17.85 -4.26
N PRO A 119 31.83 -17.07 -4.16
CA PRO A 119 33.10 -17.64 -3.71
C PRO A 119 32.94 -18.17 -2.29
N LYS A 120 33.39 -19.40 -2.06
CA LYS A 120 33.43 -19.98 -0.72
C LYS A 120 34.46 -19.22 0.11
N LYS A 121 34.01 -18.36 0.99
CA LYS A 121 34.84 -17.82 2.04
C LYS A 121 34.74 -18.72 3.27
N ALA A 122 35.85 -19.26 3.66
CA ALA A 122 35.94 -19.98 4.93
C ALA A 122 35.66 -18.99 6.07
N GLY A 123 34.56 -19.22 6.79
CA GLY A 123 34.38 -18.68 8.13
C GLY A 123 33.96 -17.24 8.33
N SER A 124 33.38 -16.55 7.36
CA SER A 124 32.75 -15.26 7.65
C SER A 124 31.36 -15.19 7.02
N ALA A 125 30.44 -14.70 7.81
CA ALA A 125 29.09 -14.44 7.41
C ALA A 125 29.06 -13.33 6.33
N ALA A 126 29.32 -13.70 5.11
CA ALA A 126 29.32 -12.75 3.99
C ALA A 126 27.96 -12.62 3.33
N SER A 127 26.92 -13.18 3.92
CA SER A 127 25.60 -13.21 3.31
C SER A 127 24.83 -11.89 3.42
N SER A 128 25.28 -11.00 4.29
CA SER A 128 24.54 -9.76 4.52
C SER A 128 24.86 -8.63 3.55
N LYS A 129 25.90 -8.79 2.72
CA LYS A 129 26.33 -7.71 1.80
C LYS A 129 25.92 -7.91 0.36
N VAL A 130 25.30 -9.03 0.03
CA VAL A 130 24.92 -9.35 -1.35
C VAL A 130 23.67 -8.58 -1.79
N GLY A 131 22.97 -7.99 -0.85
CA GLY A 131 21.75 -7.23 -1.14
C GLY A 131 21.94 -5.77 -1.54
N ASP A 132 23.16 -5.26 -1.46
CA ASP A 132 23.39 -3.81 -1.61
C ASP A 132 23.99 -3.39 -2.96
N ASP A 133 24.21 -4.31 -3.85
CA ASP A 133 24.70 -3.96 -5.17
C ASP A 133 23.57 -3.59 -6.11
N ASN A 134 23.48 -2.32 -6.40
CA ASN A 134 22.66 -1.75 -7.47
C ASN A 134 23.51 -1.39 -8.66
#